data_ba380ee4fe47537850600906eea308e7
#
_entry.id   ba380ee4fe47537850600906eea308e7
#
_cell.length_a   1.000
_cell.length_b   1.000
_cell.length_c   1.000
_cell.angle_alpha   90.00
_cell.angle_beta   90.00
_cell.angle_gamma   90.00
#
_symmetry.space_group_name_H-M   'P 1'
#
loop_
_entity.id
_entity.type
_entity.pdbx_description
1 polymer ?
#
loop_
_entity_poly.entity_id
_entity_poly.type
_entity_poly.pdbx_seq_one_letter_code
_entity_poly.pdbx_strand_id
1 'polypeptide(L)'
;LHLLSRRQRQMCIRDRIICSACLGGEIPQHIMHGRIDKAEESIKWFKNLFGEDYYLEMQRHETHDPNADCTIFPHQQEVNKVLIELAHKHNIKLIATNDVHFVNADDAEAHDRLICLSTGKDLDDPKRMRYSKQEWMKTTAEMNTIFADIPEALSNTLEIADKIEFYSIDSGPIMPTFAIPEEFGTEESYRQKLTEHDLFEEFTRDENGNVVLSEEEAHSKIKKLGGYDKLYRIKLEADYLAKLTYDG
;
A
#
# COMPACT_ATOMS: atom_id res chain seq x y z
N LEU A 1 17.94 -10.87 -9.80
CA LEU A 1 17.04 -10.23 -8.82
C LEU A 1 16.67 -8.78 -9.20
N HIS A 2 17.64 -7.96 -9.66
CA HIS A 2 17.35 -6.57 -10.05
C HIS A 2 16.47 -6.41 -11.29
N LEU A 3 16.49 -7.36 -12.23
CA LEU A 3 15.70 -7.31 -13.47
C LEU A 3 14.21 -7.61 -13.24
N LEU A 4 13.87 -8.52 -12.34
CA LEU A 4 12.48 -8.84 -11.98
C LEU A 4 11.82 -7.71 -11.19
N SER A 5 12.53 -7.06 -10.27
CA SER A 5 12.02 -5.91 -9.52
C SER A 5 11.80 -4.68 -10.42
N ARG A 6 12.62 -4.46 -11.46
CA ARG A 6 12.40 -3.41 -12.46
C ARG A 6 11.19 -3.71 -13.35
N ARG A 7 11.00 -4.96 -13.77
CA ARG A 7 9.84 -5.37 -14.57
C ARG A 7 8.53 -5.22 -13.76
N GLN A 8 8.55 -5.61 -12.50
CA GLN A 8 7.40 -5.47 -11.60
C GLN A 8 7.07 -4.00 -11.32
N ARG A 9 8.08 -3.13 -11.14
CA ARG A 9 7.87 -1.67 -11.02
C ARG A 9 7.31 -1.05 -12.30
N GLN A 10 7.76 -1.48 -13.47
CA GLN A 10 7.22 -0.99 -14.75
C GLN A 10 5.78 -1.46 -15.01
N MET A 11 5.41 -2.65 -14.56
CA MET A 11 4.02 -3.12 -14.65
C MET A 11 3.12 -2.32 -13.69
N CYS A 12 3.59 -1.99 -12.48
CA CYS A 12 2.84 -1.17 -11.52
C CYS A 12 2.68 0.31 -11.94
N ILE A 13 3.51 0.83 -12.83
CA ILE A 13 3.43 2.21 -13.32
C ILE A 13 2.33 2.38 -14.37
N ARG A 14 2.08 1.37 -15.20
CA ARG A 14 1.15 1.48 -16.33
C ARG A 14 -0.34 1.41 -15.96
N ASP A 15 -0.65 0.94 -14.76
CA ASP A 15 -2.00 0.72 -14.24
C ASP A 15 -2.28 1.57 -12.99
N ARG A 16 -1.55 2.67 -12.81
CA ARG A 16 -1.66 3.56 -11.65
C ARG A 16 -1.97 4.98 -12.07
N ILE A 17 -2.91 5.58 -11.36
CA ILE A 17 -3.16 7.02 -11.35
C ILE A 17 -2.43 7.58 -10.13
N ILE A 18 -1.68 8.66 -10.32
CA ILE A 18 -0.84 9.26 -9.29
C ILE A 18 -1.27 10.70 -9.04
N CYS A 19 -1.38 11.08 -7.77
CA CYS A 19 -1.68 12.43 -7.32
C CYS A 19 -0.52 12.98 -6.49
N SER A 20 -0.39 14.32 -6.43
CA SER A 20 0.73 14.97 -5.72
C SER A 20 0.64 14.95 -4.21
N ALA A 21 -0.44 14.39 -3.66
CA ALA A 21 -0.74 14.25 -2.23
C ALA A 21 -0.96 15.59 -1.48
N CYS A 22 -1.10 15.51 -0.15
CA CYS A 22 -1.34 16.63 0.76
C CYS A 22 -0.08 17.49 0.98
N LEU A 23 -0.10 18.40 1.96
CA LEU A 23 1.07 19.22 2.34
C LEU A 23 2.34 18.40 2.65
N GLY A 24 2.18 17.12 3.04
CA GLY A 24 3.30 16.20 3.25
C GLY A 24 3.92 15.64 1.97
N GLY A 25 3.29 15.84 0.80
CA GLY A 25 3.80 15.38 -0.48
C GLY A 25 5.08 16.11 -0.92
N GLU A 26 5.85 15.46 -1.80
CA GLU A 26 7.15 15.98 -2.26
C GLU A 26 7.05 17.39 -2.87
N ILE A 27 6.05 17.59 -3.76
CA ILE A 27 5.86 18.86 -4.46
C ILE A 27 5.40 19.97 -3.51
N PRO A 28 4.34 19.78 -2.67
CA PRO A 28 3.97 20.76 -1.66
C PRO A 28 5.11 21.07 -0.69
N GLN A 29 5.90 20.10 -0.28
CA GLN A 29 7.07 20.34 0.59
C GLN A 29 8.12 21.22 -0.09
N HIS A 30 8.40 21.01 -1.37
CA HIS A 30 9.30 21.89 -2.10
C HIS A 30 8.77 23.31 -2.19
N ILE A 31 7.47 23.49 -2.45
CA ILE A 31 6.83 24.81 -2.51
C ILE A 31 6.92 25.53 -1.17
N MET A 32 6.54 24.89 -0.06
CA MET A 32 6.58 25.49 1.28
C MET A 32 7.99 25.91 1.71
N HIS A 33 9.02 25.26 1.18
CA HIS A 33 10.42 25.62 1.44
C HIS A 33 11.01 26.57 0.39
N GLY A 34 10.19 27.19 -0.48
CA GLY A 34 10.62 28.12 -1.50
C GLY A 34 11.45 27.52 -2.64
N ARG A 35 11.46 26.19 -2.79
CA ARG A 35 12.22 25.44 -3.79
C ARG A 35 11.36 25.13 -5.01
N ILE A 36 10.89 26.17 -5.69
CA ILE A 36 9.94 26.02 -6.81
C ILE A 36 10.57 25.27 -8.00
N ASP A 37 11.87 25.47 -8.23
CA ASP A 37 12.65 24.74 -9.23
C ASP A 37 12.62 23.23 -9.00
N LYS A 38 12.76 22.80 -7.74
CA LYS A 38 12.67 21.38 -7.35
C LYS A 38 11.25 20.81 -7.47
N ALA A 39 10.24 21.60 -7.08
CA ALA A 39 8.85 21.23 -7.30
C ALA A 39 8.58 20.97 -8.80
N GLU A 40 9.06 21.86 -9.66
CA GLU A 40 8.90 21.74 -11.11
C GLU A 40 9.69 20.55 -11.69
N GLU A 41 10.89 20.26 -11.18
CA GLU A 41 11.67 19.09 -11.55
C GLU A 41 10.92 17.79 -11.24
N SER A 42 10.36 17.66 -10.01
CA SER A 42 9.56 16.51 -9.59
C SER A 42 8.29 16.38 -10.44
N ILE A 43 7.59 17.46 -10.71
CA ILE A 43 6.41 17.48 -11.59
C ILE A 43 6.74 16.92 -12.97
N LYS A 44 7.82 17.37 -13.59
CA LYS A 44 8.26 16.88 -14.90
C LYS A 44 8.59 15.38 -14.86
N TRP A 45 9.22 14.94 -13.79
CA TRP A 45 9.55 13.54 -13.61
C TRP A 45 8.30 12.67 -13.53
N PHE A 46 7.33 13.04 -12.68
CA PHE A 46 6.06 12.32 -12.55
C PHE A 46 5.26 12.35 -13.86
N LYS A 47 5.16 13.49 -14.51
CA LYS A 47 4.46 13.60 -15.80
C LYS A 47 5.09 12.75 -16.89
N ASN A 48 6.41 12.69 -16.97
CA ASN A 48 7.11 11.85 -17.95
C ASN A 48 6.87 10.35 -17.69
N LEU A 49 6.64 9.97 -16.43
CA LEU A 49 6.44 8.57 -16.04
C LEU A 49 4.99 8.12 -16.21
N PHE A 50 4.02 8.96 -15.83
CA PHE A 50 2.59 8.63 -15.76
C PHE A 50 1.74 9.31 -16.83
N GLY A 51 2.28 10.29 -17.54
CA GLY A 51 1.56 10.99 -18.62
C GLY A 51 0.29 11.67 -18.12
N GLU A 52 -0.84 11.32 -18.72
CA GLU A 52 -2.16 11.86 -18.38
C GLU A 52 -2.80 11.22 -17.11
N ASP A 53 -2.13 10.25 -16.51
CA ASP A 53 -2.55 9.64 -15.25
C ASP A 53 -1.86 10.27 -14.03
N TYR A 54 -1.22 11.43 -14.23
CA TYR A 54 -0.66 12.25 -13.17
C TYR A 54 -1.47 13.51 -12.94
N TYR A 55 -1.86 13.78 -11.67
CA TYR A 55 -2.67 14.90 -11.26
C TYR A 55 -2.00 15.69 -10.14
N LEU A 56 -2.16 17.02 -10.15
CA LEU A 56 -1.81 17.86 -9.01
C LEU A 56 -3.02 18.01 -8.10
N GLU A 57 -2.81 17.74 -6.82
CA GLU A 57 -3.87 17.62 -5.83
C GLU A 57 -3.94 18.87 -4.96
N MET A 58 -5.15 19.41 -4.81
CA MET A 58 -5.45 20.59 -3.99
C MET A 58 -6.35 20.19 -2.82
N GLN A 59 -6.06 20.76 -1.65
CA GLN A 59 -6.86 20.60 -0.45
C GLN A 59 -7.13 21.94 0.20
N ARG A 60 -8.27 22.06 0.92
CA ARG A 60 -8.69 23.29 1.63
C ARG A 60 -9.37 22.91 2.95
N HIS A 61 -8.67 23.10 4.04
CA HIS A 61 -9.12 22.74 5.39
C HIS A 61 -9.22 23.97 6.27
N GLU A 62 -10.10 24.92 5.90
CA GLU A 62 -10.32 26.13 6.67
C GLU A 62 -10.98 25.81 8.02
N THR A 63 -10.35 26.23 9.11
CA THR A 63 -10.86 26.02 10.47
C THR A 63 -10.62 27.26 11.34
N HIS A 64 -11.55 27.46 12.26
CA HIS A 64 -11.46 28.49 13.31
C HIS A 64 -11.49 27.86 14.72
N ASP A 65 -11.41 26.53 14.81
CA ASP A 65 -11.34 25.83 16.08
C ASP A 65 -9.97 26.05 16.75
N PRO A 66 -9.91 26.67 17.94
CA PRO A 66 -8.65 26.93 18.63
C PRO A 66 -7.90 25.66 19.06
N ASN A 67 -8.57 24.51 19.08
CA ASN A 67 -7.98 23.21 19.40
C ASN A 67 -7.48 22.46 18.15
N ALA A 68 -7.73 22.99 16.96
CA ALA A 68 -7.23 22.44 15.70
C ALA A 68 -5.90 23.10 15.30
N ASP A 69 -5.24 22.52 14.30
CA ASP A 69 -4.08 23.17 13.66
C ASP A 69 -4.55 24.19 12.62
N CYS A 70 -4.64 25.45 13.03
CA CYS A 70 -5.03 26.57 12.18
C CYS A 70 -3.94 26.98 11.18
N THR A 71 -2.74 26.40 11.21
CA THR A 71 -1.65 26.71 10.27
C THR A 71 -1.78 25.95 8.96
N ILE A 72 -2.55 24.88 8.94
CA ILE A 72 -2.74 24.02 7.74
C ILE A 72 -3.34 24.83 6.57
N PHE A 73 -4.44 25.51 6.79
CA PHE A 73 -5.14 26.23 5.71
C PHE A 73 -4.32 27.35 5.07
N PRO A 74 -3.66 28.25 5.81
CA PRO A 74 -2.73 29.20 5.22
C PRO A 74 -1.65 28.57 4.33
N HIS A 75 -1.03 27.47 4.77
CA HIS A 75 -0.05 26.75 3.96
C HIS A 75 -0.69 26.14 2.71
N GLN A 76 -1.91 25.57 2.83
CA GLN A 76 -2.64 25.07 1.67
C GLN A 76 -2.95 26.19 0.66
N GLN A 77 -3.31 27.38 1.12
CA GLN A 77 -3.56 28.52 0.24
C GLN A 77 -2.31 28.92 -0.56
N GLU A 78 -1.15 28.99 0.10
CA GLU A 78 0.13 29.29 -0.56
C GLU A 78 0.51 28.21 -1.58
N VAL A 79 0.44 26.96 -1.17
CA VAL A 79 0.75 25.80 -2.02
C VAL A 79 -0.20 25.73 -3.21
N ASN A 80 -1.51 25.83 -2.99
CA ASN A 80 -2.52 25.75 -4.04
C ASN A 80 -2.32 26.83 -5.13
N LYS A 81 -1.94 28.04 -4.73
CA LYS A 81 -1.64 29.11 -5.68
C LYS A 81 -0.52 28.72 -6.65
N VAL A 82 0.56 28.16 -6.14
CA VAL A 82 1.69 27.71 -6.95
C VAL A 82 1.33 26.46 -7.77
N LEU A 83 0.55 25.53 -7.19
CA LEU A 83 0.09 24.34 -7.91
C LEU A 83 -0.77 24.70 -9.13
N ILE A 84 -1.64 25.71 -9.03
CA ILE A 84 -2.44 26.19 -10.16
C ILE A 84 -1.53 26.73 -11.28
N GLU A 85 -0.54 27.55 -10.94
CA GLU A 85 0.42 28.08 -11.91
C GLU A 85 1.22 26.97 -12.61
N LEU A 86 1.72 25.98 -11.84
CA LEU A 86 2.48 24.85 -12.36
C LEU A 86 1.61 23.88 -13.17
N ALA A 87 0.35 23.67 -12.77
CA ALA A 87 -0.62 22.87 -13.51
C ALA A 87 -0.83 23.43 -14.93
N HIS A 88 -1.10 24.74 -15.04
CA HIS A 88 -1.23 25.43 -16.33
C HIS A 88 0.06 25.37 -17.15
N LYS A 89 1.21 25.66 -16.51
CA LYS A 89 2.52 25.67 -17.19
C LYS A 89 2.88 24.31 -17.80
N HIS A 90 2.55 23.23 -17.10
CA HIS A 90 2.92 21.87 -17.52
C HIS A 90 1.78 21.07 -18.14
N ASN A 91 0.61 21.69 -18.34
CA ASN A 91 -0.60 21.05 -18.84
C ASN A 91 -0.92 19.77 -18.05
N ILE A 92 -1.05 19.91 -16.73
CA ILE A 92 -1.43 18.85 -15.80
C ILE A 92 -2.78 19.22 -15.18
N LYS A 93 -3.66 18.25 -15.07
CA LYS A 93 -4.98 18.44 -14.47
C LYS A 93 -4.89 18.59 -12.96
N LEU A 94 -5.68 19.52 -12.41
CA LEU A 94 -5.87 19.67 -10.97
C LEU A 94 -7.02 18.79 -10.51
N ILE A 95 -6.90 18.26 -9.29
CA ILE A 95 -7.99 17.59 -8.58
C ILE A 95 -8.17 18.19 -7.19
N ALA A 96 -9.40 18.19 -6.69
CA ALA A 96 -9.74 18.62 -5.35
C ALA A 96 -10.05 17.39 -4.49
N THR A 97 -9.35 17.24 -3.37
CA THR A 97 -9.59 16.19 -2.39
C THR A 97 -9.77 16.77 -0.99
N ASN A 98 -10.20 15.95 -0.04
CA ASN A 98 -10.37 16.38 1.34
C ASN A 98 -9.51 15.58 2.34
N ASP A 99 -8.58 14.75 1.89
CA ASP A 99 -7.67 13.97 2.74
C ASP A 99 -8.42 13.31 3.92
N VAL A 100 -9.49 12.55 3.60
CA VAL A 100 -10.46 12.05 4.58
C VAL A 100 -9.82 11.08 5.56
N HIS A 101 -9.89 11.39 6.85
CA HIS A 101 -9.39 10.57 7.94
C HIS A 101 -10.51 10.00 8.83
N PHE A 102 -11.69 10.60 8.80
CA PHE A 102 -12.87 10.15 9.54
C PHE A 102 -14.16 10.48 8.77
N VAL A 103 -15.27 9.88 9.17
CA VAL A 103 -16.51 9.91 8.36
C VAL A 103 -17.32 11.17 8.61
N ASN A 104 -17.64 11.50 9.87
CA ASN A 104 -18.48 12.62 10.21
C ASN A 104 -17.69 13.75 10.89
N ALA A 105 -18.14 14.99 10.75
CA ALA A 105 -17.48 16.13 11.40
C ALA A 105 -17.34 15.95 12.92
N ASP A 106 -18.32 15.33 13.56
CA ASP A 106 -18.32 15.09 15.01
C ASP A 106 -17.28 14.05 15.46
N ASP A 107 -16.74 13.25 14.54
CA ASP A 107 -15.71 12.25 14.83
C ASP A 107 -14.29 12.87 15.02
N ALA A 108 -14.14 14.16 14.75
CA ALA A 108 -12.87 14.88 14.85
C ALA A 108 -12.20 14.78 16.23
N GLU A 109 -12.99 14.84 17.31
CA GLU A 109 -12.47 14.70 18.67
C GLU A 109 -12.01 13.26 18.98
N ALA A 110 -12.72 12.26 18.47
CA ALA A 110 -12.32 10.86 18.61
C ALA A 110 -11.02 10.58 17.84
N HIS A 111 -10.90 11.13 16.62
CA HIS A 111 -9.70 11.03 15.79
C HIS A 111 -8.49 11.69 16.49
N ASP A 112 -8.64 12.89 17.06
CA ASP A 112 -7.59 13.60 17.80
C ASP A 112 -7.06 12.77 18.98
N ARG A 113 -7.95 12.09 19.72
CA ARG A 113 -7.58 11.17 20.82
C ARG A 113 -6.85 9.92 20.32
N LEU A 114 -7.27 9.35 19.17
CA LEU A 114 -6.59 8.20 18.56
C LEU A 114 -5.18 8.55 18.11
N ILE A 115 -4.97 9.78 17.62
CA ILE A 115 -3.61 10.27 17.29
C ILE A 115 -2.73 10.33 18.54
N CYS A 116 -3.27 10.86 19.65
CA CYS A 116 -2.53 10.88 20.91
C CYS A 116 -2.14 9.47 21.35
N LEU A 117 -3.08 8.52 21.28
CA LEU A 117 -2.82 7.13 21.64
C LEU A 117 -1.74 6.50 20.73
N SER A 118 -1.83 6.70 19.42
CA SER A 118 -0.90 6.12 18.45
C SER A 118 0.51 6.71 18.53
N THR A 119 0.63 7.99 18.92
CA THR A 119 1.91 8.71 19.03
C THR A 119 2.51 8.71 20.44
N GLY A 120 1.79 8.16 21.44
CA GLY A 120 2.20 8.16 22.83
C GLY A 120 2.28 9.57 23.42
N LYS A 121 1.36 10.47 23.03
CA LYS A 121 1.31 11.87 23.48
C LYS A 121 0.04 12.14 24.27
N ASP A 122 0.13 13.04 25.25
CA ASP A 122 -1.01 13.51 26.00
C ASP A 122 -1.75 14.63 25.24
N LEU A 123 -3.04 14.82 25.54
CA LEU A 123 -3.88 15.81 24.89
C LEU A 123 -3.41 17.25 25.13
N ASP A 124 -2.76 17.52 26.23
CA ASP A 124 -2.21 18.82 26.63
C ASP A 124 -0.75 19.03 26.17
N ASP A 125 -0.08 18.03 25.57
CA ASP A 125 1.25 18.20 25.02
C ASP A 125 1.22 19.23 23.86
N PRO A 126 1.89 20.39 24.00
CA PRO A 126 1.88 21.44 22.98
C PRO A 126 2.61 21.03 21.69
N LYS A 127 3.41 19.96 21.71
CA LYS A 127 4.16 19.45 20.55
C LYS A 127 3.50 18.24 19.90
N ARG A 128 2.30 17.87 20.33
CA ARG A 128 1.57 16.76 19.70
C ARG A 128 1.12 17.10 18.30
N MET A 129 0.99 16.10 17.44
CA MET A 129 0.38 16.25 16.13
C MET A 129 -1.10 16.63 16.29
N ARG A 130 -1.54 17.62 15.50
CA ARG A 130 -2.93 18.04 15.38
C ARG A 130 -3.31 18.15 13.93
N TYR A 131 -4.58 17.90 13.66
CA TYR A 131 -5.19 18.11 12.34
C TYR A 131 -6.06 19.37 12.36
N SER A 132 -6.54 19.78 11.17
CA SER A 132 -7.45 20.92 11.05
C SER A 132 -8.86 20.61 11.56
N LYS A 133 -9.19 19.33 11.80
CA LYS A 133 -10.54 18.81 12.08
C LYS A 133 -11.49 18.95 10.88
N GLN A 134 -10.98 19.22 9.69
CA GLN A 134 -11.75 19.32 8.45
C GLN A 134 -11.63 18.09 7.55
N GLU A 135 -10.89 17.08 7.99
CA GLU A 135 -10.56 15.86 7.23
C GLU A 135 -11.69 14.81 7.28
N TRP A 136 -12.95 15.25 7.35
CA TRP A 136 -14.14 14.38 7.31
C TRP A 136 -14.69 14.24 5.88
N MET A 137 -15.54 13.21 5.68
CA MET A 137 -16.10 12.89 4.37
C MET A 137 -17.18 13.91 3.99
N LYS A 138 -16.80 14.94 3.24
CA LYS A 138 -17.69 15.98 2.77
C LYS A 138 -18.59 15.51 1.64
N THR A 139 -19.79 16.05 1.59
CA THR A 139 -20.72 15.87 0.47
C THR A 139 -20.24 16.60 -0.78
N THR A 140 -20.74 16.20 -1.94
CA THR A 140 -20.50 16.90 -3.20
C THR A 140 -20.87 18.39 -3.13
N ALA A 141 -21.97 18.74 -2.45
CA ALA A 141 -22.41 20.11 -2.30
C ALA A 141 -21.41 20.96 -1.49
N GLU A 142 -20.88 20.41 -0.42
CA GLU A 142 -19.86 21.05 0.42
C GLU A 142 -18.55 21.24 -0.36
N MET A 143 -18.08 20.20 -1.06
CA MET A 143 -16.89 20.32 -1.91
C MET A 143 -17.08 21.34 -3.01
N ASN A 144 -18.24 21.41 -3.65
CA ASN A 144 -18.57 22.44 -4.65
C ASN A 144 -18.52 23.86 -4.08
N THR A 145 -18.90 24.02 -2.81
CA THR A 145 -18.81 25.31 -2.12
C THR A 145 -17.35 25.69 -1.84
N ILE A 146 -16.55 24.74 -1.35
CA ILE A 146 -15.14 24.96 -0.99
C ILE A 146 -14.27 25.28 -2.21
N PHE A 147 -14.55 24.67 -3.36
CA PHE A 147 -13.80 24.80 -4.60
C PHE A 147 -14.59 25.51 -5.72
N ALA A 148 -15.54 26.38 -5.36
CA ALA A 148 -16.40 27.08 -6.31
C ALA A 148 -15.62 27.95 -7.34
N ASP A 149 -14.43 28.39 -6.99
CA ASP A 149 -13.52 29.17 -7.83
C ASP A 149 -12.70 28.33 -8.82
N ILE A 150 -12.65 27.00 -8.64
CA ILE A 150 -11.91 26.05 -9.49
C ILE A 150 -12.77 24.78 -9.72
N PRO A 151 -13.90 24.90 -10.42
CA PRO A 151 -14.83 23.77 -10.59
C PRO A 151 -14.23 22.62 -11.41
N GLU A 152 -13.24 22.89 -12.25
CA GLU A 152 -12.53 21.86 -13.01
C GLU A 152 -11.74 20.89 -12.10
N ALA A 153 -11.26 21.33 -10.96
CA ALA A 153 -10.57 20.43 -10.02
C ALA A 153 -11.53 19.39 -9.41
N LEU A 154 -12.81 19.69 -9.34
CA LEU A 154 -13.85 18.74 -8.94
C LEU A 154 -14.28 17.85 -10.10
N SER A 155 -14.50 18.40 -11.30
CA SER A 155 -14.90 17.59 -12.46
C SER A 155 -13.82 16.58 -12.88
N ASN A 156 -12.53 16.92 -12.70
CA ASN A 156 -11.43 15.98 -12.97
C ASN A 156 -11.41 14.77 -12.04
N THR A 157 -12.04 14.83 -10.86
CA THR A 157 -12.20 13.64 -9.99
C THR A 157 -13.12 12.59 -10.60
N LEU A 158 -14.12 13.02 -11.36
CA LEU A 158 -15.00 12.10 -12.12
C LEU A 158 -14.23 11.41 -13.24
N GLU A 159 -13.32 12.12 -13.91
CA GLU A 159 -12.44 11.51 -14.92
C GLU A 159 -11.59 10.38 -14.33
N ILE A 160 -11.07 10.57 -13.12
CA ILE A 160 -10.34 9.51 -12.42
C ILE A 160 -11.25 8.32 -12.15
N ALA A 161 -12.46 8.56 -11.66
CA ALA A 161 -13.43 7.49 -11.39
C ALA A 161 -13.79 6.70 -12.66
N ASP A 162 -13.95 7.39 -13.78
CA ASP A 162 -14.28 6.78 -15.08
C ASP A 162 -13.12 5.95 -15.67
N LYS A 163 -11.89 6.23 -15.28
CA LYS A 163 -10.71 5.44 -15.67
C LYS A 163 -10.57 4.12 -14.92
N ILE A 164 -11.28 3.96 -13.80
CA ILE A 164 -11.14 2.78 -12.95
C ILE A 164 -12.11 1.70 -13.42
N GLU A 165 -11.57 0.58 -13.90
CA GLU A 165 -12.34 -0.61 -14.21
C GLU A 165 -12.68 -1.38 -12.94
N PHE A 166 -13.86 -2.01 -12.90
CA PHE A 166 -14.23 -2.86 -11.78
C PHE A 166 -13.35 -4.10 -11.74
N TYR A 167 -12.66 -4.31 -10.62
CA TYR A 167 -11.87 -5.51 -10.36
C TYR A 167 -11.90 -5.85 -8.86
N SER A 168 -11.64 -7.12 -8.54
CA SER A 168 -11.47 -7.54 -7.15
C SER A 168 -9.99 -7.51 -6.76
N ILE A 169 -9.70 -6.89 -5.63
CA ILE A 169 -8.38 -6.97 -4.98
C ILE A 169 -8.29 -8.19 -4.06
N ASP A 170 -9.41 -8.89 -3.86
CA ASP A 170 -9.46 -10.10 -3.06
C ASP A 170 -8.88 -11.26 -3.88
N SER A 171 -7.71 -11.72 -3.47
CA SER A 171 -7.02 -12.87 -4.07
C SER A 171 -6.68 -13.88 -2.97
N GLY A 172 -6.61 -15.15 -3.35
CA GLY A 172 -6.11 -16.17 -2.44
C GLY A 172 -4.70 -15.85 -1.95
N PRO A 173 -4.31 -16.36 -0.77
CA PRO A 173 -2.97 -16.15 -0.24
C PRO A 173 -1.91 -16.60 -1.24
N ILE A 174 -0.97 -15.71 -1.57
CA ILE A 174 0.18 -16.03 -2.41
C ILE A 174 1.30 -16.47 -1.47
N MET A 175 1.57 -17.76 -1.46
CA MET A 175 2.74 -18.29 -0.75
C MET A 175 3.99 -18.00 -1.57
N PRO A 176 4.98 -17.28 -1.03
CA PRO A 176 6.23 -17.05 -1.75
C PRO A 176 6.93 -18.38 -2.01
N THR A 177 7.39 -18.58 -3.24
CA THR A 177 8.17 -19.75 -3.61
C THR A 177 9.64 -19.45 -3.36
N PHE A 178 10.26 -20.23 -2.50
CA PHE A 178 11.70 -20.20 -2.29
C PHE A 178 12.37 -21.19 -3.25
N ALA A 179 13.38 -20.72 -3.99
CA ALA A 179 14.16 -21.59 -4.85
C ALA A 179 15.20 -22.34 -4.01
N ILE A 180 15.02 -23.63 -3.87
CA ILE A 180 16.01 -24.50 -3.24
C ILE A 180 17.17 -24.67 -4.22
N PRO A 181 18.46 -24.49 -3.81
CA PRO A 181 19.61 -24.69 -4.67
C PRO A 181 19.67 -26.15 -5.18
N GLU A 182 19.96 -26.35 -6.45
CA GLU A 182 20.04 -27.67 -7.08
C GLU A 182 21.11 -28.57 -6.43
N GLU A 183 22.16 -27.94 -5.87
CA GLU A 183 23.23 -28.66 -5.15
C GLU A 183 22.72 -29.35 -3.87
N PHE A 184 21.64 -28.86 -3.27
CA PHE A 184 21.00 -29.51 -2.13
C PHE A 184 20.18 -30.72 -2.57
N GLY A 185 19.44 -30.57 -3.65
CA GLY A 185 18.60 -31.62 -4.21
C GLY A 185 17.44 -31.08 -5.04
N THR A 186 16.82 -31.97 -5.79
CA THR A 186 15.64 -31.71 -6.60
C THR A 186 14.55 -32.71 -6.26
N GLU A 187 13.30 -32.43 -6.62
CA GLU A 187 12.19 -33.37 -6.46
C GLU A 187 12.51 -34.71 -7.12
N GLU A 188 13.14 -34.68 -8.30
CA GLU A 188 13.52 -35.89 -9.02
C GLU A 188 14.56 -36.70 -8.24
N SER A 189 15.55 -36.05 -7.63
CA SER A 189 16.55 -36.73 -6.79
C SER A 189 15.93 -37.37 -5.54
N TYR A 190 14.87 -36.76 -4.99
CA TYR A 190 14.16 -37.32 -3.85
C TYR A 190 13.29 -38.51 -4.25
N ARG A 191 12.66 -38.50 -5.43
CA ARG A 191 11.93 -39.67 -5.99
C ARG A 191 12.82 -40.86 -6.26
N GLN A 192 14.10 -40.64 -6.54
CA GLN A 192 15.08 -41.73 -6.73
C GLN A 192 15.57 -42.30 -5.39
N LYS A 193 15.57 -41.51 -4.32
CA LYS A 193 16.10 -41.90 -2.98
C LYS A 193 15.05 -42.44 -2.05
N LEU A 194 13.82 -41.97 -2.13
CA LEU A 194 12.74 -42.30 -1.20
C LEU A 194 11.58 -42.95 -1.95
N THR A 195 10.98 -43.96 -1.36
CA THR A 195 9.74 -44.54 -1.87
C THR A 195 8.52 -43.83 -1.26
N GLU A 196 7.34 -44.04 -1.86
CA GLU A 196 6.08 -43.55 -1.26
C GLU A 196 5.85 -44.15 0.13
N HIS A 197 6.32 -45.37 0.37
CA HIS A 197 6.24 -46.01 1.66
C HIS A 197 7.11 -45.31 2.72
N ASP A 198 8.33 -44.92 2.35
CA ASP A 198 9.22 -44.17 3.24
C ASP A 198 8.59 -42.82 3.64
N LEU A 199 8.02 -42.11 2.68
CA LEU A 199 7.31 -40.85 2.93
C LEU A 199 6.06 -41.03 3.79
N PHE A 200 5.32 -42.16 3.60
CA PHE A 200 4.16 -42.48 4.40
C PHE A 200 4.55 -42.78 5.85
N GLU A 201 5.61 -43.57 6.06
CA GLU A 201 6.12 -43.87 7.39
C GLU A 201 6.57 -42.61 8.13
N GLU A 202 7.34 -41.74 7.47
CA GLU A 202 7.77 -40.48 8.06
C GLU A 202 6.57 -39.56 8.36
N PHE A 203 5.58 -39.49 7.48
CA PHE A 203 4.40 -38.63 7.65
C PHE A 203 3.49 -39.08 8.80
N THR A 204 3.53 -40.38 9.15
CA THR A 204 2.69 -40.98 10.18
C THR A 204 3.34 -41.03 11.56
N ARG A 205 4.64 -40.73 11.67
CA ARG A 205 5.42 -40.85 12.92
C ARG A 205 5.88 -39.49 13.44
N ASP A 206 6.07 -39.41 14.75
CA ASP A 206 6.74 -38.30 15.40
C ASP A 206 8.27 -38.43 15.35
N GLU A 207 9.00 -37.44 15.85
CA GLU A 207 10.47 -37.43 15.95
C GLU A 207 11.06 -38.59 16.80
N ASN A 208 10.25 -39.26 17.64
CA ASN A 208 10.62 -40.40 18.45
C ASN A 208 10.26 -41.72 17.76
N GLY A 209 9.68 -41.67 16.56
CA GLY A 209 9.25 -42.85 15.80
C GLY A 209 7.89 -43.43 16.20
N ASN A 210 7.14 -42.78 17.09
CA ASN A 210 5.81 -43.23 17.48
C ASN A 210 4.79 -42.91 16.41
N VAL A 211 3.89 -43.83 16.11
CA VAL A 211 2.78 -43.59 15.17
C VAL A 211 1.79 -42.59 15.78
N VAL A 212 1.61 -41.45 15.13
CA VAL A 212 0.71 -40.37 15.57
C VAL A 212 -0.53 -40.21 14.68
N LEU A 213 -0.57 -40.87 13.54
CA LEU A 213 -1.71 -40.89 12.62
C LEU A 213 -2.07 -42.33 12.28
N SER A 214 -3.37 -42.63 12.23
CA SER A 214 -3.85 -43.91 11.68
C SER A 214 -3.66 -43.90 10.13
N GLU A 215 -3.62 -45.11 9.55
CA GLU A 215 -3.50 -45.23 8.06
C GLU A 215 -4.59 -44.49 7.32
N GLU A 216 -5.85 -44.58 7.77
CA GLU A 216 -6.99 -43.90 7.11
C GLU A 216 -6.85 -42.38 7.19
N GLU A 217 -6.46 -41.83 8.34
CA GLU A 217 -6.22 -40.40 8.53
C GLU A 217 -5.05 -39.92 7.68
N ALA A 218 -3.96 -40.68 7.62
CA ALA A 218 -2.78 -40.35 6.82
C ALA A 218 -3.12 -40.31 5.34
N HIS A 219 -3.77 -41.30 4.79
CA HIS A 219 -4.19 -41.33 3.40
C HIS A 219 -5.15 -40.17 3.06
N SER A 220 -6.09 -39.87 3.97
CA SER A 220 -7.00 -38.70 3.78
C SER A 220 -6.24 -37.38 3.75
N LYS A 221 -5.27 -37.20 4.64
CA LYS A 221 -4.43 -35.98 4.70
C LYS A 221 -3.53 -35.85 3.47
N ILE A 222 -2.84 -36.95 3.08
CA ILE A 222 -1.98 -36.95 1.88
C ILE A 222 -2.78 -36.61 0.64
N LYS A 223 -3.99 -37.18 0.49
CA LYS A 223 -4.88 -36.81 -0.63
C LYS A 223 -5.28 -35.33 -0.63
N LYS A 224 -5.59 -34.77 0.54
CA LYS A 224 -5.94 -33.34 0.68
C LYS A 224 -4.74 -32.43 0.39
N LEU A 225 -3.52 -32.86 0.67
CA LEU A 225 -2.29 -32.13 0.35
C LEU A 225 -1.95 -32.14 -1.15
N GLY A 226 -2.56 -33.02 -1.95
CA GLY A 226 -2.30 -33.12 -3.39
C GLY A 226 -1.56 -34.42 -3.79
N GLY A 227 -1.56 -35.42 -2.93
CA GLY A 227 -0.95 -36.73 -3.17
C GLY A 227 0.56 -36.78 -2.88
N TYR A 228 1.18 -37.91 -3.24
CA TYR A 228 2.61 -38.16 -3.00
C TYR A 228 3.51 -37.22 -3.79
N ASP A 229 3.11 -36.78 -4.96
CA ASP A 229 3.87 -35.78 -5.74
C ASP A 229 4.13 -34.51 -4.93
N LYS A 230 3.10 -34.03 -4.25
CA LYS A 230 3.25 -32.87 -3.37
C LYS A 230 4.05 -33.20 -2.10
N LEU A 231 3.95 -34.43 -1.61
CA LEU A 231 4.67 -34.87 -0.42
C LEU A 231 6.18 -34.91 -0.64
N TYR A 232 6.66 -35.33 -1.82
CA TYR A 232 8.09 -35.26 -2.19
C TYR A 232 8.61 -33.84 -2.11
N ARG A 233 7.86 -32.87 -2.63
CA ARG A 233 8.23 -31.47 -2.57
C ARG A 233 8.26 -30.95 -1.12
N ILE A 234 7.25 -31.27 -0.32
CA ILE A 234 7.20 -30.89 1.10
C ILE A 234 8.40 -31.47 1.86
N LYS A 235 8.78 -32.71 1.60
CA LYS A 235 9.95 -33.35 2.21
C LYS A 235 11.25 -32.61 1.83
N LEU A 236 11.44 -32.31 0.56
CA LEU A 236 12.60 -31.52 0.09
C LEU A 236 12.67 -30.14 0.75
N GLU A 237 11.53 -29.46 0.85
CA GLU A 237 11.43 -28.14 1.48
C GLU A 237 11.73 -28.21 2.98
N ALA A 238 11.22 -29.23 3.67
CA ALA A 238 11.45 -29.45 5.11
C ALA A 238 12.91 -29.78 5.42
N ASP A 239 13.54 -30.65 4.63
CA ASP A 239 14.94 -31.00 4.82
C ASP A 239 15.87 -29.83 4.55
N TYR A 240 15.54 -28.99 3.55
CA TYR A 240 16.30 -27.76 3.29
C TYR A 240 16.14 -26.74 4.41
N LEU A 241 14.93 -26.58 4.95
CA LEU A 241 14.69 -25.71 6.10
C LEU A 241 15.46 -26.20 7.33
N ALA A 242 15.45 -27.51 7.60
CA ALA A 242 16.22 -28.11 8.68
C ALA A 242 17.72 -27.82 8.51
N LYS A 243 18.26 -28.01 7.30
CA LYS A 243 19.66 -27.66 6.99
C LYS A 243 19.96 -26.19 7.32
N LEU A 244 19.13 -25.26 6.83
CA LEU A 244 19.34 -23.82 7.10
C LEU A 244 19.30 -23.48 8.59
N THR A 245 18.47 -24.22 9.36
CA THR A 245 18.36 -24.04 10.82
C THR A 245 19.60 -24.52 11.54
N TYR A 246 20.23 -25.60 11.09
CA TYR A 246 21.46 -26.14 11.69
C TYR A 246 22.74 -25.41 11.25
N ASP A 247 22.74 -24.83 10.04
CA ASP A 247 23.89 -24.11 9.49
C ASP A 247 23.97 -22.64 9.97
N GLY A 248 22.88 -22.06 10.53
CA GLY A 248 22.76 -20.67 11.00
C GLY A 248 22.78 -20.55 12.49
#